data_6d4e8ff77c13273a425124df5d2dde32
#
_entry.id   6d4e8ff77c13273a425124df5d2dde32
#
_cell.length_a   1.000
_cell.length_b   1.000
_cell.length_c   1.000
_cell.angle_alpha   90.00
_cell.angle_beta   90.00
_cell.angle_gamma   90.00
#
_symmetry.space_group_name_H-M   'P 1'
#
loop_
_entity.id
_entity.type
_entity.pdbx_description
1 polymer ?
#
loop_
_entity_poly.entity_id
_entity_poly.type
_entity_poly.pdbx_seq_one_letter_code
_entity_poly.pdbx_strand_id
1 'polypeptide(L)'
;LYGTAIPKGFNTIKPNEGDARLRFIGVKFIADGSTQGLTAALNEPYSYPAGTKIKGSLNYQTETLYNAVKPYFDQGWQIAIHANGDSAIDQALENYSKLLDKVDNPQTRRLRIEHFTITKPEQLVLTKKLGVVPGFTIGHVHYWGEPFHNQIVGAARANRIDPSASMKKEGVRFAYHSDSPVSP
;
A
#
# COMPACT_ATOMS: atom_id res chain seq x y z
N LEU A 1 -0.85 6.69 -13.17
CA LEU A 1 -2.12 7.42 -13.02
C LEU A 1 -2.75 7.07 -11.69
N TYR A 2 -2.84 8.04 -10.81
CA TYR A 2 -3.55 7.95 -9.55
C TYR A 2 -5.00 8.32 -9.81
N GLY A 3 -5.93 7.51 -9.38
CA GLY A 3 -7.30 7.96 -9.35
C GLY A 3 -8.33 6.88 -9.58
N THR A 4 -9.45 7.08 -8.94
CA THR A 4 -10.69 6.34 -9.10
C THR A 4 -11.37 6.56 -10.45
N ALA A 5 -10.83 7.45 -11.29
CA ALA A 5 -11.30 7.70 -12.64
C ALA A 5 -10.16 7.46 -13.63
N ILE A 6 -10.19 6.32 -14.29
CA ILE A 6 -9.34 6.07 -15.45
C ILE A 6 -9.81 7.02 -16.55
N PRO A 7 -8.91 7.86 -17.13
CA PRO A 7 -9.27 8.77 -18.20
C PRO A 7 -9.99 8.05 -19.33
N LYS A 8 -10.99 8.68 -19.93
CA LYS A 8 -11.60 8.19 -21.17
C LYS A 8 -10.48 7.95 -22.21
N GLY A 9 -10.39 6.74 -22.73
CA GLY A 9 -9.30 6.34 -23.64
C GLY A 9 -8.26 5.41 -23.02
N PHE A 10 -8.13 5.33 -21.70
CA PHE A 10 -7.23 4.37 -21.07
C PHE A 10 -7.67 2.90 -21.28
N ASN A 11 -8.96 2.69 -21.55
CA ASN A 11 -9.51 1.36 -21.86
C ASN A 11 -8.97 0.76 -23.19
N THR A 12 -8.28 1.55 -23.99
CA THR A 12 -7.64 1.09 -25.24
C THR A 12 -6.20 0.64 -25.03
N ILE A 13 -5.57 1.03 -23.92
CA ILE A 13 -4.18 0.69 -23.60
C ILE A 13 -4.13 -0.72 -23.00
N LYS A 14 -3.17 -1.52 -23.46
CA LYS A 14 -2.95 -2.89 -22.95
C LYS A 14 -1.81 -2.94 -21.93
N PRO A 15 -1.80 -3.94 -21.03
CA PRO A 15 -0.66 -4.18 -20.14
C PRO A 15 0.65 -4.32 -20.95
N ASN A 16 1.69 -3.61 -20.48
CA ASN A 16 3.01 -3.56 -21.11
C ASN A 16 3.06 -2.84 -22.48
N GLU A 17 1.99 -2.19 -22.90
CA GLU A 17 2.01 -1.34 -24.09
C GLU A 17 2.96 -0.13 -23.88
N GLY A 18 3.64 0.24 -24.96
CA GLY A 18 4.58 1.35 -24.94
C GLY A 18 5.86 1.05 -25.71
N ASP A 19 6.88 1.88 -25.47
CA ASP A 19 8.16 1.80 -26.17
C ASP A 19 9.35 1.78 -25.17
N ALA A 20 10.56 2.06 -25.65
CA ALA A 20 11.77 2.09 -24.81
C ALA A 20 11.78 3.25 -23.80
N ARG A 21 10.97 4.30 -24.00
CA ARG A 21 10.92 5.49 -23.14
C ARG A 21 9.74 5.50 -22.18
N LEU A 22 8.59 4.96 -22.60
CA LEU A 22 7.37 4.91 -21.79
C LEU A 22 6.68 3.57 -21.98
N ARG A 23 6.34 2.93 -20.86
CA ARG A 23 5.61 1.67 -20.83
C ARG A 23 4.53 1.69 -19.75
N PHE A 24 3.33 1.29 -20.08
CA PHE A 24 2.21 1.18 -19.15
C PHE A 24 2.22 -0.22 -18.52
N ILE A 25 2.71 -0.33 -17.29
CA ILE A 25 2.90 -1.62 -16.63
C ILE A 25 1.84 -1.96 -15.59
N GLY A 26 1.17 -0.96 -15.00
CA GLY A 26 0.29 -1.19 -13.87
C GLY A 26 -0.78 -0.13 -13.67
N VAL A 27 -1.72 -0.48 -12.80
CA VAL A 27 -2.79 0.39 -12.33
C VAL A 27 -2.68 0.54 -10.82
N LYS A 28 -2.80 1.78 -10.30
CA LYS A 28 -2.73 2.07 -8.87
C LYS A 28 -4.10 2.47 -8.32
N PHE A 29 -4.44 1.90 -7.16
CA PHE A 29 -5.61 2.23 -6.34
C PHE A 29 -5.15 2.87 -5.04
N ILE A 30 -6.02 3.67 -4.40
CA ILE A 30 -5.71 4.40 -3.16
C ILE A 30 -6.70 3.94 -2.10
N ALA A 31 -6.25 3.07 -1.18
CA ALA A 31 -7.12 2.48 -0.17
C ALA A 31 -7.39 3.40 1.03
N ASP A 32 -6.46 4.28 1.37
CA ASP A 32 -6.60 5.23 2.48
C ASP A 32 -5.87 6.55 2.21
N GLY A 33 -5.67 7.36 3.24
CA GLY A 33 -4.96 8.63 3.18
C GLY A 33 -3.53 8.57 3.71
N SER A 34 -3.08 9.64 4.38
CA SER A 34 -1.71 9.79 4.91
C SER A 34 -1.66 9.69 6.44
N THR A 35 -0.58 9.11 6.97
CA THR A 35 -0.39 8.95 8.42
C THR A 35 -0.24 10.31 9.10
N GLN A 36 0.57 11.21 8.55
CA GLN A 36 0.79 12.56 9.06
C GLN A 36 -0.45 13.46 8.96
N GLY A 37 -1.34 13.18 8.01
CA GLY A 37 -2.62 13.89 7.88
C GLY A 37 -3.76 13.29 8.71
N LEU A 38 -3.50 12.27 9.53
CA LEU A 38 -4.47 11.53 10.36
C LEU A 38 -5.62 10.91 9.53
N THR A 39 -5.37 10.63 8.25
CA THR A 39 -6.34 10.06 7.31
C THR A 39 -6.02 8.64 6.89
N ALA A 40 -4.82 8.13 7.20
CA ALA A 40 -4.52 6.71 7.03
C ALA A 40 -5.41 5.86 7.94
N ALA A 41 -5.96 4.77 7.39
CA ALA A 41 -6.93 3.93 8.09
C ALA A 41 -6.23 2.99 9.09
N LEU A 42 -6.45 3.22 10.38
CA LEU A 42 -5.86 2.45 11.48
C LEU A 42 -6.89 1.57 12.17
N ASN A 43 -6.45 0.42 12.66
CA ASN A 43 -7.24 -0.45 13.53
C ASN A 43 -7.45 0.19 14.91
N GLU A 44 -6.43 0.85 15.46
CA GLU A 44 -6.48 1.59 16.72
C GLU A 44 -6.39 3.10 16.50
N PRO A 45 -7.03 3.93 17.34
CA PRO A 45 -6.98 5.38 17.17
C PRO A 45 -5.56 5.94 17.11
N TYR A 46 -5.43 7.07 16.45
CA TYR A 46 -4.23 7.90 16.55
C TYR A 46 -3.97 8.29 18.02
N SER A 47 -2.73 8.61 18.32
CA SER A 47 -2.36 9.07 19.67
C SER A 47 -2.62 10.58 19.86
N TYR A 48 -2.76 11.31 18.76
CA TYR A 48 -2.96 12.77 18.74
C TYR A 48 -4.24 13.13 17.96
N PRO A 49 -5.00 14.11 18.47
CA PRO A 49 -4.91 14.70 19.81
C PRO A 49 -5.20 13.67 20.92
N ALA A 50 -4.67 13.91 22.11
CA ALA A 50 -4.82 12.97 23.22
C ALA A 50 -6.31 12.65 23.49
N GLY A 51 -6.62 11.38 23.68
CA GLY A 51 -8.01 10.90 23.86
C GLY A 51 -8.86 10.87 22.60
N THR A 52 -8.28 11.11 21.44
CA THR A 52 -8.99 11.04 20.15
C THR A 52 -9.53 9.64 19.88
N LYS A 53 -10.63 9.59 19.11
CA LYS A 53 -11.16 8.35 18.53
C LYS A 53 -10.90 8.27 17.03
N ILE A 54 -10.14 9.22 16.48
CA ILE A 54 -9.82 9.27 15.05
C ILE A 54 -8.99 8.04 14.68
N LYS A 55 -9.41 7.35 13.63
CA LYS A 55 -8.72 6.18 13.06
C LYS A 55 -8.39 6.35 11.58
N GLY A 56 -8.66 7.54 11.00
CA GLY A 56 -8.67 7.72 9.57
C GLY A 56 -9.83 6.97 8.91
N SER A 57 -9.75 6.71 7.63
CA SER A 57 -10.81 6.00 6.91
C SER A 57 -10.30 5.26 5.68
N LEU A 58 -10.93 4.15 5.38
CA LEU A 58 -10.78 3.47 4.09
C LEU A 58 -11.56 4.24 3.01
N ASN A 59 -10.99 4.37 1.82
CA ASN A 59 -11.63 4.97 0.65
C ASN A 59 -12.62 4.02 -0.01
N TYR A 60 -12.54 2.73 0.28
CA TYR A 60 -13.41 1.68 -0.26
C TYR A 60 -13.86 0.73 0.83
N GLN A 61 -15.06 0.18 0.69
CA GLN A 61 -15.38 -1.09 1.32
C GLN A 61 -14.56 -2.20 0.67
N THR A 62 -14.20 -3.24 1.41
CA THR A 62 -13.29 -4.30 0.92
C THR A 62 -13.77 -4.94 -0.37
N GLU A 63 -15.06 -5.26 -0.46
CA GLU A 63 -15.66 -5.85 -1.67
C GLU A 63 -15.69 -4.85 -2.84
N THR A 64 -15.90 -3.57 -2.57
CA THR A 64 -15.86 -2.52 -3.60
C THR A 64 -14.46 -2.39 -4.19
N LEU A 65 -13.42 -2.43 -3.35
CA LEU A 65 -12.03 -2.41 -3.81
C LEU A 65 -11.71 -3.66 -4.66
N TYR A 66 -12.15 -4.84 -4.21
CA TYR A 66 -11.97 -6.09 -4.97
C TYR A 66 -12.59 -5.98 -6.36
N ASN A 67 -13.85 -5.55 -6.46
CA ASN A 67 -14.57 -5.41 -7.70
C ASN A 67 -13.95 -4.35 -8.64
N ALA A 68 -13.35 -3.30 -8.08
CA ALA A 68 -12.62 -2.29 -8.85
C ALA A 68 -11.27 -2.81 -9.39
N VAL A 69 -10.56 -3.61 -8.61
CA VAL A 69 -9.23 -4.13 -8.96
C VAL A 69 -9.30 -5.32 -9.92
N LYS A 70 -10.24 -6.24 -9.68
CA LYS A 70 -10.32 -7.53 -10.38
C LYS A 70 -10.29 -7.43 -11.90
N PRO A 71 -11.04 -6.54 -12.58
CA PRO A 71 -11.02 -6.45 -14.04
C PRO A 71 -9.62 -6.15 -14.63
N TYR A 72 -8.82 -5.34 -13.93
CA TYR A 72 -7.44 -5.03 -14.35
C TYR A 72 -6.50 -6.19 -14.06
N PHE A 73 -6.67 -6.83 -12.91
CA PHE A 73 -5.92 -8.04 -12.58
C PHE A 73 -6.13 -9.14 -13.60
N ASP A 74 -7.38 -9.40 -14.01
CA ASP A 74 -7.73 -10.43 -15.00
C ASP A 74 -7.16 -10.11 -16.39
N GLN A 75 -7.04 -8.83 -16.75
CA GLN A 75 -6.39 -8.38 -17.98
C GLN A 75 -4.86 -8.48 -17.96
N GLY A 76 -4.25 -8.83 -16.84
CA GLY A 76 -2.80 -8.97 -16.69
C GLY A 76 -2.06 -7.70 -16.26
N TRP A 77 -2.77 -6.64 -15.83
CA TRP A 77 -2.13 -5.47 -15.27
C TRP A 77 -1.43 -5.79 -13.95
N GLN A 78 -0.26 -5.20 -13.72
CA GLN A 78 0.31 -5.12 -12.39
C GLN A 78 -0.58 -4.21 -11.54
N ILE A 79 -0.91 -4.65 -10.33
CA ILE A 79 -1.71 -3.86 -9.40
C ILE A 79 -0.83 -3.30 -8.29
N ALA A 80 -0.98 -2.02 -8.01
CA ALA A 80 -0.44 -1.35 -6.84
C ALA A 80 -1.59 -0.77 -6.01
N ILE A 81 -1.54 -0.95 -4.70
CA ILE A 81 -2.50 -0.33 -3.77
C ILE A 81 -1.73 0.55 -2.80
N HIS A 82 -2.06 1.84 -2.74
CA HIS A 82 -1.61 2.72 -1.68
C HIS A 82 -2.30 2.32 -0.37
N ALA A 83 -1.53 2.02 0.65
CA ALA A 83 -2.02 1.71 1.98
C ALA A 83 -0.98 2.11 3.03
N ASN A 84 -1.28 3.17 3.78
CA ASN A 84 -0.44 3.69 4.86
C ASN A 84 -0.78 3.06 6.21
N GLY A 85 -2.06 2.95 6.53
CA GLY A 85 -2.53 2.43 7.81
C GLY A 85 -2.65 0.91 7.82
N ASP A 86 -2.53 0.33 9.00
CA ASP A 86 -2.60 -1.12 9.19
C ASP A 86 -3.97 -1.70 8.79
N SER A 87 -5.05 -0.95 8.92
CA SER A 87 -6.37 -1.38 8.42
C SER A 87 -6.44 -1.39 6.89
N ALA A 88 -5.83 -0.41 6.21
CA ALA A 88 -5.76 -0.38 4.75
C ALA A 88 -4.82 -1.47 4.20
N ILE A 89 -3.74 -1.77 4.91
CA ILE A 89 -2.84 -2.88 4.58
C ILE A 89 -3.57 -4.22 4.72
N ASP A 90 -4.35 -4.42 5.80
CA ASP A 90 -5.21 -5.60 5.95
C ASP A 90 -6.15 -5.75 4.75
N GLN A 91 -6.85 -4.67 4.37
CA GLN A 91 -7.75 -4.66 3.22
C GLN A 91 -7.04 -5.02 1.91
N ALA A 92 -5.87 -4.44 1.66
CA ALA A 92 -5.08 -4.71 0.45
C ALA A 92 -4.62 -6.17 0.39
N LEU A 93 -4.11 -6.71 1.50
CA LEU A 93 -3.67 -8.11 1.59
C LEU A 93 -4.83 -9.10 1.47
N GLU A 94 -6.01 -8.78 2.05
CA GLU A 94 -7.22 -9.60 1.87
C GLU A 94 -7.64 -9.65 0.40
N ASN A 95 -7.67 -8.49 -0.27
CA ASN A 95 -7.98 -8.42 -1.71
C ASN A 95 -6.98 -9.23 -2.54
N TYR A 96 -5.69 -9.08 -2.28
CA TYR A 96 -4.66 -9.84 -2.98
C TYR A 96 -4.75 -11.34 -2.72
N SER A 97 -5.10 -11.75 -1.51
CA SER A 97 -5.34 -13.16 -1.19
C SER A 97 -6.46 -13.75 -2.04
N LYS A 98 -7.58 -13.03 -2.18
CA LYS A 98 -8.72 -13.45 -3.02
C LYS A 98 -8.35 -13.50 -4.52
N LEU A 99 -7.60 -12.51 -5.01
CA LEU A 99 -7.16 -12.47 -6.41
C LEU A 99 -6.17 -13.57 -6.77
N LEU A 100 -5.35 -13.98 -5.82
CA LEU A 100 -4.29 -14.98 -6.01
C LEU A 100 -4.72 -16.42 -5.71
N ASP A 101 -5.93 -16.64 -5.22
CA ASP A 101 -6.42 -17.96 -4.78
C ASP A 101 -6.25 -19.09 -5.82
N LYS A 102 -6.34 -18.75 -7.10
CA LYS A 102 -6.20 -19.68 -8.22
C LYS A 102 -4.99 -19.40 -9.12
N VAL A 103 -3.98 -18.71 -8.59
CA VAL A 103 -2.76 -18.38 -9.33
C VAL A 103 -1.61 -19.28 -8.88
N ASP A 104 -1.13 -20.16 -9.75
CA ASP A 104 -0.08 -21.13 -9.44
C ASP A 104 1.23 -20.49 -8.98
N ASN A 105 1.59 -19.34 -9.54
CA ASN A 105 2.81 -18.63 -9.21
C ASN A 105 2.51 -17.15 -8.91
N PRO A 106 2.07 -16.83 -7.67
CA PRO A 106 1.62 -15.50 -7.30
C PRO A 106 2.68 -14.41 -7.46
N GLN A 107 3.97 -14.75 -7.26
CA GLN A 107 5.07 -13.77 -7.37
C GLN A 107 5.22 -13.20 -8.79
N THR A 108 4.74 -13.89 -9.81
CA THR A 108 4.79 -13.40 -11.22
C THR A 108 3.86 -12.21 -11.44
N ARG A 109 2.84 -12.06 -10.60
CA ARG A 109 1.87 -10.95 -10.69
C ARG A 109 2.46 -9.63 -10.17
N ARG A 110 3.54 -9.68 -9.40
CA ARG A 110 4.28 -8.51 -8.87
C ARG A 110 3.37 -7.49 -8.19
N LEU A 111 2.36 -7.97 -7.44
CA LEU A 111 1.44 -7.09 -6.70
C LEU A 111 2.21 -6.23 -5.72
N ARG A 112 1.83 -4.97 -5.58
CA ARG A 112 2.53 -3.99 -4.76
C ARG A 112 1.59 -3.34 -3.75
N ILE A 113 2.13 -3.01 -2.58
CA ILE A 113 1.50 -2.09 -1.63
C ILE A 113 2.46 -0.92 -1.47
N GLU A 114 2.02 0.27 -1.87
CA GLU A 114 2.82 1.48 -1.75
C GLU A 114 2.65 2.10 -0.37
N HIS A 115 3.72 2.65 0.15
CA HIS A 115 3.94 3.18 1.48
C HIS A 115 4.12 2.09 2.54
N PHE A 116 3.12 1.26 2.80
CA PHE A 116 3.19 0.16 3.78
C PHE A 116 3.71 0.65 5.14
N THR A 117 3.18 1.80 5.61
CA THR A 117 3.83 2.59 6.67
C THR A 117 3.59 2.02 8.05
N ILE A 118 2.35 2.03 8.54
CA ILE A 118 2.01 1.51 9.88
C ILE A 118 1.66 0.04 9.76
N THR A 119 2.52 -0.84 10.29
CA THR A 119 2.41 -2.28 10.06
C THR A 119 2.21 -3.09 11.34
N LYS A 120 1.71 -4.33 11.15
CA LYS A 120 1.64 -5.37 12.17
C LYS A 120 2.50 -6.58 11.75
N PRO A 121 3.05 -7.36 12.70
CA PRO A 121 3.87 -8.53 12.37
C PRO A 121 3.17 -9.53 11.42
N GLU A 122 1.86 -9.75 11.63
CA GLU A 122 1.07 -10.70 10.84
C GLU A 122 1.00 -10.30 9.36
N GLN A 123 0.99 -8.99 9.08
CA GLN A 123 0.99 -8.47 7.71
C GLN A 123 2.29 -8.77 6.98
N LEU A 124 3.43 -8.76 7.67
CA LEU A 124 4.72 -9.12 7.07
C LEU A 124 4.72 -10.59 6.62
N VAL A 125 4.19 -11.48 7.47
CA VAL A 125 4.06 -12.90 7.16
C VAL A 125 3.17 -13.12 5.93
N LEU A 126 2.02 -12.46 5.89
CA LEU A 126 1.08 -12.59 4.77
C LEU A 126 1.65 -11.98 3.47
N THR A 127 2.33 -10.85 3.57
CA THR A 127 3.04 -10.20 2.45
C THR A 127 4.04 -11.17 1.80
N LYS A 128 4.83 -11.88 2.63
CA LYS A 128 5.77 -12.91 2.17
C LYS A 128 5.04 -14.05 1.47
N LYS A 129 4.00 -14.60 2.12
CA LYS A 129 3.20 -15.71 1.58
C LYS A 129 2.60 -15.39 0.22
N LEU A 130 2.08 -14.20 0.04
CA LEU A 130 1.44 -13.76 -1.21
C LEU A 130 2.44 -13.27 -2.28
N GLY A 131 3.72 -13.13 -1.94
CA GLY A 131 4.74 -12.60 -2.84
C GLY A 131 4.54 -11.12 -3.20
N VAL A 132 3.84 -10.36 -2.35
CA VAL A 132 3.62 -8.92 -2.51
C VAL A 132 4.92 -8.16 -2.28
N VAL A 133 5.11 -7.07 -3.02
CA VAL A 133 6.31 -6.21 -2.95
C VAL A 133 5.94 -4.87 -2.33
N PRO A 134 6.29 -4.60 -1.07
CA PRO A 134 6.11 -3.28 -0.46
C PRO A 134 7.00 -2.22 -1.12
N GLY A 135 6.47 -1.00 -1.24
CA GLY A 135 7.25 0.19 -1.58
C GLY A 135 7.26 1.13 -0.38
N PHE A 136 8.42 1.37 0.24
CA PHE A 136 8.52 2.22 1.42
C PHE A 136 8.83 3.66 1.05
N THR A 137 8.10 4.60 1.67
CA THR A 137 8.40 6.03 1.56
C THR A 137 9.45 6.41 2.59
N ILE A 138 10.72 6.30 2.24
CA ILE A 138 11.83 6.51 3.20
C ILE A 138 11.80 7.87 3.91
N GLY A 139 11.18 8.87 3.31
CA GLY A 139 10.93 10.18 3.92
C GLY A 139 10.09 10.11 5.20
N HIS A 140 9.25 9.09 5.38
CA HIS A 140 8.51 8.89 6.61
C HIS A 140 9.43 8.73 7.82
N VAL A 141 10.51 7.96 7.69
CA VAL A 141 11.47 7.78 8.78
C VAL A 141 12.23 9.07 9.05
N HIS A 142 12.72 9.73 8.01
CA HIS A 142 13.57 10.91 8.14
C HIS A 142 12.82 12.15 8.65
N TYR A 143 11.67 12.48 8.04
CA TYR A 143 10.94 13.71 8.33
C TYR A 143 9.89 13.53 9.43
N TRP A 144 9.32 12.33 9.55
CA TRP A 144 8.16 12.06 10.39
C TRP A 144 8.40 11.05 11.51
N GLY A 145 9.58 10.42 11.58
CA GLY A 145 9.88 9.39 12.57
C GLY A 145 9.67 9.88 14.00
N GLU A 146 10.21 11.04 14.36
CA GLU A 146 10.03 11.63 15.69
C GLU A 146 8.58 12.06 15.96
N PRO A 147 7.89 12.82 15.10
CA PRO A 147 6.46 13.09 15.24
C PRO A 147 5.59 11.83 15.35
N PHE A 148 5.85 10.81 14.57
CA PHE A 148 5.12 9.53 14.66
C PHE A 148 5.32 8.89 16.02
N HIS A 149 6.55 8.84 16.51
CA HIS A 149 6.90 8.22 17.78
C HIS A 149 6.29 8.97 18.97
N ASN A 150 6.48 10.29 19.02
CA ASN A 150 6.17 11.08 20.20
C ASN A 150 4.71 11.56 20.25
N GLN A 151 4.03 11.64 19.10
CA GLN A 151 2.71 12.29 19.00
C GLN A 151 1.70 11.44 18.24
N ILE A 152 1.93 11.18 16.95
CA ILE A 152 0.87 10.80 16.01
C ILE A 152 0.36 9.38 16.24
N VAL A 153 1.25 8.39 16.33
CA VAL A 153 0.87 6.98 16.50
C VAL A 153 1.46 6.33 17.76
N GLY A 154 2.40 7.00 18.42
CA GLY A 154 3.07 6.51 19.63
C GLY A 154 4.17 5.48 19.36
N ALA A 155 5.06 5.29 20.33
CA ALA A 155 6.30 4.52 20.22
C ALA A 155 6.08 3.09 19.67
N ALA A 156 5.09 2.38 20.18
CA ALA A 156 4.86 0.97 19.83
C ALA A 156 4.58 0.77 18.32
N ARG A 157 3.84 1.69 17.68
CA ARG A 157 3.55 1.66 16.25
C ARG A 157 4.66 2.28 15.43
N ALA A 158 5.19 3.43 15.89
CA ALA A 158 6.28 4.12 15.19
C ALA A 158 7.55 3.28 15.04
N ASN A 159 7.87 2.44 16.03
CA ASN A 159 9.02 1.53 15.95
C ASN A 159 8.88 0.42 14.89
N ARG A 160 7.73 0.34 14.22
CA ARG A 160 7.45 -0.64 13.15
C ARG A 160 7.06 0.01 11.83
N ILE A 161 7.31 1.31 11.67
CA ILE A 161 7.07 1.96 10.37
C ILE A 161 8.10 1.49 9.35
N ASP A 162 7.69 1.46 8.08
CA ASP A 162 8.55 1.13 6.94
C ASP A 162 9.51 -0.04 7.24
N PRO A 163 9.03 -1.24 7.61
CA PRO A 163 9.81 -2.29 8.27
C PRO A 163 10.78 -3.01 7.35
N SER A 164 11.59 -2.26 6.62
CA SER A 164 12.51 -2.78 5.59
C SER A 164 13.54 -3.77 6.14
N ALA A 165 14.06 -3.53 7.36
CA ALA A 165 14.98 -4.47 8.00
C ALA A 165 14.32 -5.82 8.29
N SER A 166 13.06 -5.81 8.78
CA SER A 166 12.29 -7.03 9.02
C SER A 166 11.97 -7.75 7.70
N MET A 167 11.57 -7.02 6.67
CA MET A 167 11.32 -7.58 5.34
C MET A 167 12.58 -8.22 4.74
N LYS A 168 13.74 -7.56 4.87
CA LYS A 168 15.02 -8.11 4.42
C LYS A 168 15.36 -9.41 5.15
N LYS A 169 15.19 -9.45 6.47
CA LYS A 169 15.41 -10.65 7.29
C LYS A 169 14.53 -11.81 6.83
N GLU A 170 13.28 -11.53 6.49
CA GLU A 170 12.32 -12.51 5.99
C GLU A 170 12.53 -12.90 4.51
N GLY A 171 13.46 -12.27 3.81
CA GLY A 171 13.71 -12.50 2.38
C GLY A 171 12.62 -11.93 1.46
N VAL A 172 11.82 -10.98 1.93
CA VAL A 172 10.80 -10.29 1.14
C VAL A 172 11.46 -9.21 0.29
N ARG A 173 11.16 -9.19 -0.99
CA ARG A 173 11.57 -8.08 -1.88
C ARG A 173 10.77 -6.84 -1.57
N PHE A 174 11.43 -5.69 -1.58
CA PHE A 174 10.81 -4.38 -1.41
C PHE A 174 11.55 -3.32 -2.22
N ALA A 175 10.97 -2.13 -2.31
CA ALA A 175 11.59 -0.97 -2.94
C ALA A 175 11.47 0.26 -2.03
N TYR A 176 12.30 1.26 -2.29
CA TYR A 176 12.16 2.59 -1.70
C TYR A 176 11.72 3.59 -2.75
N HIS A 177 10.97 4.60 -2.32
CA HIS A 177 10.61 5.76 -3.14
C HIS A 177 10.50 7.02 -2.28
N SER A 178 10.54 8.18 -2.90
CA SER A 178 10.36 9.48 -2.25
C SER A 178 8.91 9.95 -2.24
N ASP A 179 8.07 9.35 -3.08
CA ASP A 179 6.72 9.84 -3.39
C ASP A 179 6.75 11.28 -3.96
N SER A 180 7.79 11.57 -4.76
CA SER A 180 7.94 12.89 -5.39
C SER A 180 6.69 13.28 -6.20
N PRO A 181 6.23 14.53 -6.09
CA PRO A 181 6.82 15.69 -5.39
C PRO A 181 6.34 15.87 -3.93
N VAL A 182 5.76 14.85 -3.30
CA VAL A 182 5.21 14.93 -1.92
C VAL A 182 6.34 15.04 -0.88
N SER A 183 7.46 14.36 -1.10
CA SER A 183 8.68 14.54 -0.32
C SER A 183 9.74 15.30 -1.12
N PRO A 184 10.56 16.13 -0.44
CA PRO A 184 11.67 16.84 -1.08
C PRO A 184 12.66 15.91 -1.75
#